data_401420803b81241a2791cb9666e0e3e3
#
_entry.id   401420803b81241a2791cb9666e0e3e3
#
_cell.length_a   1.000
_cell.length_b   1.000
_cell.length_c   1.000
_cell.angle_alpha   90.00
_cell.angle_beta   90.00
_cell.angle_gamma   90.00
#
_symmetry.space_group_name_H-M   'P 1'
#
loop_
_entity.id
_entity.type
_entity.pdbx_description
1 polymer ?
#
loop_
_entity_poly.entity_id
_entity_poly.type
_entity_poly.pdbx_seq_one_letter_code
_entity_poly.pdbx_strand_id
1 'polypeptide(L)'
;MEDAKKKIFTNDKENIYFHSEFNHAYDQITSWKAYVNKNREAILHQIDKLRVPLNENSVRFKYVLVIGRNAEKDNSEKRRAMFAEKSDNDIRVMTYDSLVSQCESVPYNGEKIILSTWKEQGFKIKKLPKQEISTSLFAYLKPEYLQISERDIEILKEQDYQIDIWLSGRALSYNDKYDAASLAERTTNPLTKAVLLAEAKNNK
;
A
#
# COMPACT_ATOMS: atom_id res chain seq x y z
N MET A 1 -6.17 -2.10 13.83
CA MET A 1 -6.59 -0.78 14.34
C MET A 1 -7.51 -1.02 15.53
N GLU A 2 -7.15 -0.48 16.68
CA GLU A 2 -7.89 -0.67 17.92
C GLU A 2 -9.01 0.38 18.07
N ASP A 3 -9.90 0.24 19.07
CA ASP A 3 -10.99 1.22 19.28
C ASP A 3 -10.42 2.56 19.79
N ALA A 4 -10.95 3.67 19.29
CA ALA A 4 -10.62 5.03 19.75
C ALA A 4 -11.01 5.29 21.22
N LYS A 5 -11.91 4.49 21.79
CA LYS A 5 -12.34 4.56 23.19
C LYS A 5 -11.43 3.78 24.14
N LYS A 6 -10.52 2.93 23.62
CA LYS A 6 -9.57 2.19 24.45
C LYS A 6 -8.63 3.12 25.18
N LYS A 7 -8.41 2.85 26.46
CA LYS A 7 -7.54 3.65 27.30
C LYS A 7 -6.07 3.39 27.02
N ILE A 8 -5.29 4.45 27.03
CA ILE A 8 -3.83 4.40 26.88
C ILE A 8 -3.17 4.28 28.26
N PHE A 9 -3.64 5.05 29.23
CA PHE A 9 -3.05 5.13 30.56
C PHE A 9 -4.04 4.80 31.67
N THR A 10 -3.52 4.38 32.82
CA THR A 10 -4.27 4.29 34.06
C THR A 10 -4.40 5.67 34.69
N ASN A 11 -5.48 5.86 35.44
CA ASN A 11 -5.75 7.10 36.20
C ASN A 11 -5.24 7.01 37.66
N ASP A 12 -4.12 6.34 37.91
CA ASP A 12 -3.57 6.27 39.25
C ASP A 12 -2.91 7.62 39.63
N LYS A 13 -3.16 8.10 40.84
CA LYS A 13 -2.78 9.47 41.26
C LYS A 13 -1.27 9.63 41.44
N GLU A 14 -0.55 8.58 41.80
CA GLU A 14 0.87 8.66 42.13
C GLU A 14 1.79 8.19 41.00
N ASN A 15 1.35 7.21 40.24
CA ASN A 15 2.16 6.64 39.16
C ASN A 15 1.38 6.54 37.85
N ILE A 16 2.06 6.82 36.75
CA ILE A 16 1.51 6.70 35.40
C ILE A 16 1.96 5.38 34.83
N TYR A 17 1.01 4.53 34.47
CA TYR A 17 1.24 3.26 33.81
C TYR A 17 0.40 3.18 32.53
N PHE A 18 0.82 2.35 31.60
CA PHE A 18 -0.03 2.01 30.47
C PHE A 18 -1.19 1.14 30.94
N HIS A 19 -2.37 1.43 30.42
CA HIS A 19 -3.56 0.62 30.68
C HIS A 19 -3.41 -0.78 30.09
N SER A 20 -4.10 -1.77 30.66
CA SER A 20 -4.06 -3.16 30.17
C SER A 20 -4.46 -3.29 28.71
N GLU A 21 -5.45 -2.50 28.25
CA GLU A 21 -5.87 -2.49 26.83
C GLU A 21 -4.75 -2.02 25.90
N PHE A 22 -3.97 -1.02 26.30
CA PHE A 22 -2.80 -0.57 25.54
C PHE A 22 -1.72 -1.65 25.50
N ASN A 23 -1.37 -2.23 26.65
CA ASN A 23 -0.37 -3.28 26.73
C ASN A 23 -0.75 -4.48 25.88
N HIS A 24 -2.01 -4.93 25.94
CA HIS A 24 -2.49 -6.03 25.12
C HIS A 24 -2.36 -5.73 23.61
N ALA A 25 -2.76 -4.54 23.17
CA ALA A 25 -2.64 -4.12 21.76
C ALA A 25 -1.17 -4.02 21.30
N TYR A 26 -0.29 -3.55 22.19
CA TYR A 26 1.14 -3.45 21.91
C TYR A 26 1.81 -4.83 21.84
N ASP A 27 1.46 -5.74 22.72
CA ASP A 27 1.94 -7.13 22.69
C ASP A 27 1.48 -7.85 21.41
N GLN A 28 0.25 -7.60 20.99
CA GLN A 28 -0.29 -8.15 19.73
C GLN A 28 0.52 -7.68 18.51
N ILE A 29 0.80 -6.37 18.38
CA ILE A 29 1.58 -5.86 17.24
C ILE A 29 3.03 -6.36 17.27
N THR A 30 3.61 -6.51 18.45
CA THR A 30 4.94 -7.09 18.65
C THR A 30 4.97 -8.57 18.23
N SER A 31 3.93 -9.31 18.57
CA SER A 31 3.76 -10.71 18.15
C SER A 31 3.61 -10.83 16.63
N TRP A 32 2.90 -9.90 15.99
CA TRP A 32 2.81 -9.85 14.53
C TRP A 32 4.17 -9.57 13.89
N LYS A 33 4.96 -8.63 14.44
CA LYS A 33 6.33 -8.35 13.98
C LYS A 33 7.19 -9.61 14.06
N ALA A 34 7.14 -10.34 15.17
CA ALA A 34 7.87 -11.59 15.34
C ALA A 34 7.42 -12.67 14.33
N TYR A 35 6.10 -12.81 14.11
CA TYR A 35 5.55 -13.75 13.13
C TYR A 35 6.02 -13.42 11.70
N VAL A 36 5.93 -12.14 11.30
CA VAL A 36 6.36 -11.70 9.96
C VAL A 36 7.85 -11.96 9.76
N ASN A 37 8.67 -11.67 10.77
CA ASN A 37 10.12 -11.92 10.68
C ASN A 37 10.44 -13.40 10.52
N LYS A 38 9.72 -14.27 11.26
CA LYS A 38 9.89 -15.73 11.17
C LYS A 38 9.43 -16.30 9.84
N ASN A 39 8.37 -15.76 9.25
CA ASN A 39 7.74 -16.26 8.03
C ASN A 39 7.98 -15.35 6.82
N ARG A 40 9.07 -14.56 6.85
CA ARG A 40 9.33 -13.49 5.88
C ARG A 40 9.27 -13.95 4.43
N GLU A 41 9.91 -15.06 4.11
CA GLU A 41 9.96 -15.59 2.73
C GLU A 41 8.59 -16.00 2.22
N ALA A 42 7.81 -16.70 3.04
CA ALA A 42 6.45 -17.11 2.68
C ALA A 42 5.53 -15.89 2.45
N ILE A 43 5.68 -14.83 3.28
CA ILE A 43 4.90 -13.59 3.12
C ILE A 43 5.34 -12.84 1.85
N LEU A 44 6.64 -12.74 1.60
CA LEU A 44 7.16 -12.10 0.38
C LEU A 44 6.68 -12.83 -0.87
N HIS A 45 6.64 -14.16 -0.85
CA HIS A 45 6.12 -14.97 -1.95
C HIS A 45 4.66 -14.63 -2.29
N GLN A 46 3.82 -14.33 -1.28
CA GLN A 46 2.41 -13.96 -1.51
C GLN A 46 2.25 -12.62 -2.25
N ILE A 47 3.21 -11.70 -2.08
CA ILE A 47 3.17 -10.37 -2.72
C ILE A 47 4.17 -10.25 -3.88
N ASP A 48 4.84 -11.33 -4.25
CA ASP A 48 5.90 -11.31 -5.26
C ASP A 48 5.43 -10.77 -6.61
N LYS A 49 4.21 -11.10 -7.01
CA LYS A 49 3.59 -10.58 -8.24
C LYS A 49 3.34 -9.07 -8.24
N LEU A 50 3.32 -8.42 -7.06
CA LEU A 50 3.22 -6.97 -6.94
C LEU A 50 4.59 -6.28 -6.90
N ARG A 51 5.67 -7.05 -6.85
CA ARG A 51 7.03 -6.49 -6.84
C ARG A 51 7.46 -6.21 -8.28
N VAL A 52 7.87 -4.97 -8.53
CA VAL A 52 8.40 -4.59 -9.85
C VAL A 52 9.68 -5.41 -10.13
N PRO A 53 9.75 -6.16 -11.24
CA PRO A 53 10.85 -7.09 -11.49
C PRO A 53 12.24 -6.44 -11.50
N LEU A 54 12.32 -5.15 -11.87
CA LEU A 54 13.56 -4.39 -11.95
C LEU A 54 13.94 -3.68 -10.64
N ASN A 55 13.12 -3.81 -9.60
CA ASN A 55 13.36 -3.11 -8.34
C ASN A 55 13.92 -4.08 -7.30
N GLU A 56 15.24 -4.12 -7.16
CA GLU A 56 15.96 -4.92 -6.15
C GLU A 56 15.83 -4.38 -4.72
N ASN A 57 15.04 -3.32 -4.52
CA ASN A 57 14.87 -2.73 -3.20
C ASN A 57 14.31 -3.74 -2.20
N SER A 58 14.94 -3.77 -1.04
CA SER A 58 14.49 -4.64 0.06
C SER A 58 13.09 -4.23 0.55
N VAL A 59 12.20 -5.21 0.69
CA VAL A 59 10.88 -4.98 1.31
C VAL A 59 11.06 -4.74 2.80
N ARG A 60 10.47 -3.64 3.30
CA ARG A 60 10.47 -3.30 4.73
C ARG A 60 9.04 -3.37 5.25
N PHE A 61 8.85 -4.14 6.32
CA PHE A 61 7.56 -4.18 7.02
C PHE A 61 7.53 -3.10 8.09
N LYS A 62 6.47 -2.32 8.08
CA LYS A 62 6.18 -1.30 9.10
C LYS A 62 4.86 -1.63 9.79
N TYR A 63 4.84 -1.45 11.08
CA TYR A 63 3.70 -1.78 11.93
C TYR A 63 3.16 -0.49 12.54
N VAL A 64 1.86 -0.29 12.49
CA VAL A 64 1.22 0.91 13.03
C VAL A 64 0.14 0.49 14.02
N LEU A 65 0.31 0.88 15.27
CA LEU A 65 -0.71 0.77 16.31
C LEU A 65 -1.46 2.10 16.42
N VAL A 66 -2.75 2.08 16.12
CA VAL A 66 -3.63 3.24 16.32
C VAL A 66 -4.57 2.93 17.47
N ILE A 67 -4.47 3.71 18.57
CA ILE A 67 -5.21 3.46 19.80
C ILE A 67 -5.47 4.75 20.57
N GLY A 68 -6.66 4.89 21.16
CA GLY A 68 -7.01 5.99 22.05
C GLY A 68 -7.01 7.37 21.40
N ARG A 69 -7.04 8.40 22.21
CA ARG A 69 -7.19 9.80 21.81
C ARG A 69 -6.05 10.69 22.34
N ASN A 70 -5.80 11.81 21.65
CA ASN A 70 -4.76 12.79 22.06
C ASN A 70 -4.98 13.33 23.45
N ALA A 71 -6.21 13.60 23.85
CA ALA A 71 -6.54 14.14 25.17
C ALA A 71 -5.95 13.30 26.30
N GLU A 72 -5.87 11.98 26.15
CA GLU A 72 -5.31 11.09 27.16
C GLU A 72 -3.78 11.09 27.14
N LYS A 73 -3.17 11.11 25.96
CA LYS A 73 -1.72 11.18 25.76
C LYS A 73 -1.16 12.56 26.20
N ASP A 74 -1.83 13.64 25.84
CA ASP A 74 -1.33 15.01 26.02
C ASP A 74 -1.64 15.60 27.42
N ASN A 75 -2.26 14.82 28.30
CA ASN A 75 -2.61 15.23 29.67
C ASN A 75 -1.38 15.62 30.50
N SER A 76 -0.21 15.04 30.24
CA SER A 76 1.05 15.43 30.88
C SER A 76 2.25 15.18 29.96
N GLU A 77 3.35 15.89 30.23
CA GLU A 77 4.61 15.70 29.51
C GLU A 77 5.15 14.26 29.71
N LYS A 78 5.02 13.72 30.93
CA LYS A 78 5.43 12.35 31.23
C LYS A 78 4.66 11.33 30.35
N ARG A 79 3.34 11.50 30.17
CA ARG A 79 2.53 10.61 29.30
C ARG A 79 2.96 10.71 27.84
N ARG A 80 3.26 11.92 27.35
CA ARG A 80 3.77 12.12 25.99
C ARG A 80 5.10 11.41 25.78
N ALA A 81 6.04 11.55 26.71
CA ALA A 81 7.34 10.88 26.65
C ALA A 81 7.18 9.34 26.64
N MET A 82 6.44 8.80 27.61
CA MET A 82 6.18 7.36 27.67
C MET A 82 5.51 6.81 26.39
N PHE A 83 4.56 7.56 25.81
CA PHE A 83 3.88 7.15 24.58
C PHE A 83 4.85 7.19 23.39
N ALA A 84 5.71 8.20 23.30
CA ALA A 84 6.70 8.31 22.22
C ALA A 84 7.73 7.18 22.27
N GLU A 85 8.15 6.75 23.45
CA GLU A 85 9.09 5.62 23.64
C GLU A 85 8.56 4.26 23.13
N LYS A 86 7.24 4.13 22.94
CA LYS A 86 6.64 2.92 22.38
C LYS A 86 6.78 2.82 20.86
N SER A 87 7.29 3.84 20.20
CA SER A 87 7.58 3.80 18.78
C SER A 87 9.07 3.53 18.54
N ASP A 88 9.37 2.66 17.59
CA ASP A 88 10.73 2.34 17.14
C ASP A 88 10.83 2.52 15.60
N ASN A 89 11.93 2.03 15.03
CA ASN A 89 12.13 2.08 13.57
C ASN A 89 11.07 1.31 12.77
N ASP A 90 10.45 0.30 13.35
CA ASP A 90 9.50 -0.58 12.67
C ASP A 90 8.07 -0.42 13.17
N ILE A 91 7.90 -0.14 14.48
CA ILE A 91 6.59 0.05 15.09
C ILE A 91 6.35 1.53 15.33
N ARG A 92 5.25 2.04 14.81
CA ARG A 92 4.75 3.38 15.06
C ARG A 92 3.46 3.32 15.88
N VAL A 93 3.46 3.99 17.02
CA VAL A 93 2.26 4.10 17.86
C VAL A 93 1.68 5.51 17.70
N MET A 94 0.39 5.60 17.42
CA MET A 94 -0.30 6.89 17.25
C MET A 94 -1.73 6.82 17.78
N THR A 95 -2.29 7.99 18.05
CA THR A 95 -3.70 8.12 18.40
C THR A 95 -4.57 8.29 17.16
N TYR A 96 -5.88 8.13 17.32
CA TYR A 96 -6.84 8.41 16.24
C TYR A 96 -6.78 9.87 15.79
N ASP A 97 -6.62 10.82 16.72
CA ASP A 97 -6.53 12.24 16.36
C ASP A 97 -5.28 12.50 15.51
N SER A 98 -4.15 11.88 15.85
CA SER A 98 -2.92 11.98 15.05
C SER A 98 -3.08 11.35 13.65
N LEU A 99 -3.80 10.24 13.54
CA LEU A 99 -4.09 9.61 12.25
C LEU A 99 -4.96 10.53 11.38
N VAL A 100 -6.04 11.09 11.95
CA VAL A 100 -6.93 12.01 11.24
C VAL A 100 -6.17 13.22 10.74
N SER A 101 -5.40 13.89 11.63
CA SER A 101 -4.57 15.05 11.25
C SER A 101 -3.57 14.72 10.13
N GLN A 102 -3.00 13.53 10.12
CA GLN A 102 -2.12 13.11 9.01
C GLN A 102 -2.89 12.92 7.71
N CYS A 103 -4.09 12.34 7.77
CA CYS A 103 -4.93 12.19 6.59
C CYS A 103 -5.37 13.54 6.01
N GLU A 104 -5.65 14.52 6.87
CA GLU A 104 -6.04 15.88 6.48
C GLU A 104 -4.87 16.69 5.92
N SER A 105 -3.67 16.48 6.45
CA SER A 105 -2.46 17.21 6.04
C SER A 105 -1.84 16.70 4.74
N VAL A 106 -2.16 15.47 4.32
CA VAL A 106 -1.70 14.93 3.03
C VAL A 106 -2.57 15.54 1.94
N PRO A 107 -2.01 16.32 1.00
CA PRO A 107 -2.76 16.76 -0.17
C PRO A 107 -3.43 15.56 -0.81
N TYR A 108 -4.71 15.71 -1.19
CA TYR A 108 -5.49 14.65 -1.83
C TYR A 108 -4.93 14.35 -3.22
N ASN A 109 -3.77 13.74 -3.25
CA ASN A 109 -3.07 13.33 -4.46
C ASN A 109 -3.59 11.96 -4.92
N GLY A 110 -4.82 11.98 -5.40
CA GLY A 110 -5.40 10.85 -6.08
C GLY A 110 -5.92 9.73 -5.16
N GLU A 111 -7.01 9.17 -5.55
CA GLU A 111 -7.50 7.92 -4.99
C GLU A 111 -6.51 6.80 -5.31
N LYS A 112 -6.30 5.88 -4.37
CA LYS A 112 -5.41 4.73 -4.56
C LYS A 112 -6.20 3.49 -4.96
N ILE A 113 -5.58 2.65 -5.77
CA ILE A 113 -6.10 1.32 -6.04
C ILE A 113 -6.06 0.51 -4.74
N ILE A 114 -7.18 -0.12 -4.41
CA ILE A 114 -7.26 -1.06 -3.28
C ILE A 114 -7.34 -2.47 -3.86
N LEU A 115 -6.37 -3.29 -3.47
CA LEU A 115 -6.28 -4.70 -3.85
C LEU A 115 -6.61 -5.60 -2.66
N SER A 116 -7.16 -6.77 -2.94
CA SER A 116 -7.24 -7.90 -2.02
C SER A 116 -6.64 -9.14 -2.66
N THR A 117 -6.18 -10.08 -1.86
CA THR A 117 -5.72 -11.38 -2.36
C THR A 117 -6.86 -12.12 -3.07
N TRP A 118 -6.52 -12.84 -4.15
CA TRP A 118 -7.42 -13.65 -4.93
C TRP A 118 -6.69 -14.89 -5.44
N LYS A 119 -7.26 -16.07 -5.19
CA LYS A 119 -6.57 -17.35 -5.40
C LYS A 119 -5.21 -17.39 -4.68
N GLU A 120 -4.32 -18.30 -5.03
CA GLU A 120 -3.04 -18.50 -4.32
C GLU A 120 -2.03 -17.38 -4.54
N GLN A 121 -1.99 -16.76 -5.71
CA GLN A 121 -0.98 -15.75 -6.07
C GLN A 121 -1.55 -14.55 -6.83
N GLY A 122 -2.86 -14.40 -6.83
CA GLY A 122 -3.52 -13.33 -7.56
C GLY A 122 -4.09 -12.25 -6.65
N PHE A 123 -4.56 -11.20 -7.29
CA PHE A 123 -5.17 -10.05 -6.66
C PHE A 123 -6.50 -9.71 -7.34
N LYS A 124 -7.38 -9.10 -6.57
CA LYS A 124 -8.64 -8.56 -7.05
C LYS A 124 -8.70 -7.09 -6.73
N ILE A 125 -9.06 -6.26 -7.71
CA ILE A 125 -9.33 -4.85 -7.49
C ILE A 125 -10.61 -4.73 -6.67
N LYS A 126 -10.51 -4.08 -5.50
CA LYS A 126 -11.63 -3.75 -4.61
C LYS A 126 -12.13 -2.34 -4.84
N LYS A 127 -11.23 -1.44 -5.17
CA LYS A 127 -11.55 -0.06 -5.51
C LYS A 127 -10.58 0.41 -6.59
N LEU A 128 -11.14 0.88 -7.70
CA LEU A 128 -10.43 1.61 -8.74
C LEU A 128 -10.82 3.09 -8.62
N PRO A 129 -9.86 4.01 -8.57
CA PRO A 129 -10.16 5.44 -8.56
C PRO A 129 -10.78 5.88 -9.89
N LYS A 130 -11.64 6.89 -9.82
CA LYS A 130 -12.26 7.49 -11.01
C LYS A 130 -11.35 8.48 -11.74
N GLN A 131 -10.28 8.92 -11.09
CA GLN A 131 -9.29 9.83 -11.67
C GLN A 131 -8.17 9.03 -12.33
N GLU A 132 -7.39 9.70 -13.16
CA GLU A 132 -6.25 9.08 -13.84
C GLU A 132 -5.32 8.38 -12.85
N ILE A 133 -5.06 7.09 -13.12
CA ILE A 133 -4.26 6.25 -12.25
C ILE A 133 -2.84 6.22 -12.82
N SER A 134 -1.88 6.77 -12.09
CA SER A 134 -0.48 6.51 -12.35
C SER A 134 -0.09 5.22 -11.61
N THR A 135 -0.10 4.11 -12.32
CA THR A 135 0.24 2.79 -11.76
C THR A 135 0.94 1.93 -12.79
N SER A 136 1.92 1.17 -12.35
CA SER A 136 2.63 0.21 -13.20
C SER A 136 2.05 -1.21 -13.13
N LEU A 137 0.84 -1.39 -12.59
CA LEU A 137 0.22 -2.71 -12.45
C LEU A 137 0.14 -3.46 -13.79
N PHE A 138 -0.30 -2.77 -14.84
CA PHE A 138 -0.48 -3.36 -16.17
C PHE A 138 0.82 -3.54 -16.94
N ALA A 139 1.94 -3.01 -16.43
CA ALA A 139 3.26 -3.18 -17.02
C ALA A 139 3.92 -4.50 -16.59
N TYR A 140 3.62 -4.99 -15.41
CA TYR A 140 4.28 -6.20 -14.87
C TYR A 140 3.33 -7.27 -14.33
N LEU A 141 2.06 -6.94 -14.02
CA LEU A 141 1.09 -7.91 -13.54
C LEU A 141 0.27 -8.44 -14.72
N LYS A 142 0.32 -9.76 -14.93
CA LYS A 142 -0.40 -10.39 -16.02
C LYS A 142 -1.89 -10.57 -15.70
N PRO A 143 -2.79 -10.68 -16.70
CA PRO A 143 -4.23 -10.83 -16.51
C PRO A 143 -4.62 -12.04 -15.63
N GLU A 144 -3.85 -13.10 -15.66
CA GLU A 144 -4.09 -14.31 -14.86
C GLU A 144 -3.96 -14.08 -13.35
N TYR A 145 -3.21 -13.02 -12.94
CA TYR A 145 -2.97 -12.68 -11.54
C TYR A 145 -3.79 -11.47 -11.06
N LEU A 146 -4.56 -10.81 -11.93
CA LEU A 146 -5.35 -9.65 -11.55
C LEU A 146 -6.78 -9.77 -12.04
N GLN A 147 -7.71 -9.98 -11.10
CA GLN A 147 -9.13 -9.94 -11.40
C GLN A 147 -9.63 -8.49 -11.41
N ILE A 148 -10.21 -8.08 -12.53
CA ILE A 148 -10.83 -6.78 -12.74
C ILE A 148 -12.33 -6.99 -12.99
N SER A 149 -13.20 -6.17 -12.43
CA SER A 149 -14.63 -6.22 -12.72
C SER A 149 -14.94 -5.58 -14.09
N GLU A 150 -16.03 -5.98 -14.73
CA GLU A 150 -16.48 -5.36 -15.99
C GLU A 150 -16.62 -3.85 -15.86
N ARG A 151 -17.18 -3.38 -14.75
CA ARG A 151 -17.29 -1.94 -14.45
C ARG A 151 -15.92 -1.25 -14.39
N ASP A 152 -14.92 -1.89 -13.78
CA ASP A 152 -13.58 -1.30 -13.67
C ASP A 152 -12.88 -1.30 -15.04
N ILE A 153 -13.15 -2.30 -15.90
CA ILE A 153 -12.69 -2.34 -17.30
C ILE A 153 -13.27 -1.15 -18.08
N GLU A 154 -14.55 -0.86 -17.92
CA GLU A 154 -15.18 0.31 -18.56
C GLU A 154 -14.53 1.61 -18.09
N ILE A 155 -14.32 1.79 -16.77
CA ILE A 155 -13.64 2.97 -16.23
C ILE A 155 -12.22 3.12 -16.82
N LEU A 156 -11.47 2.02 -16.96
CA LEU A 156 -10.14 2.06 -17.55
C LEU A 156 -10.19 2.48 -19.04
N LYS A 157 -11.16 1.96 -19.80
CA LYS A 157 -11.37 2.36 -21.19
C LYS A 157 -11.73 3.84 -21.32
N GLU A 158 -12.62 4.36 -20.46
CA GLU A 158 -12.95 5.79 -20.40
C GLU A 158 -11.74 6.67 -20.08
N GLN A 159 -10.74 6.13 -19.38
CA GLN A 159 -9.48 6.80 -19.08
C GLN A 159 -8.39 6.58 -20.15
N ASP A 160 -8.74 6.04 -21.30
CA ASP A 160 -7.85 5.80 -22.45
C ASP A 160 -6.80 4.69 -22.19
N TYR A 161 -7.10 3.72 -21.30
CA TYR A 161 -6.25 2.53 -21.15
C TYR A 161 -6.53 1.52 -22.27
N GLN A 162 -5.48 0.98 -22.89
CA GLN A 162 -5.59 -0.11 -23.86
C GLN A 162 -5.79 -1.47 -23.15
N ILE A 163 -6.78 -1.52 -22.28
CA ILE A 163 -7.00 -2.67 -21.38
C ILE A 163 -7.28 -3.96 -22.13
N ASP A 164 -7.87 -3.89 -23.34
CA ASP A 164 -8.12 -5.08 -24.16
C ASP A 164 -6.80 -5.72 -24.62
N ILE A 165 -5.77 -4.91 -24.88
CA ILE A 165 -4.41 -5.39 -25.20
C ILE A 165 -3.82 -6.10 -23.99
N TRP A 166 -3.97 -5.53 -22.79
CA TRP A 166 -3.50 -6.19 -21.57
C TRP A 166 -4.26 -7.49 -21.31
N LEU A 167 -5.58 -7.51 -21.47
CA LEU A 167 -6.41 -8.71 -21.33
C LEU A 167 -6.00 -9.82 -22.32
N SER A 168 -5.41 -9.49 -23.46
CA SER A 168 -4.82 -10.45 -24.41
C SER A 168 -3.46 -11.01 -23.94
N GLY A 169 -2.94 -10.60 -22.78
CA GLY A 169 -1.69 -11.04 -22.19
C GLY A 169 -0.47 -10.16 -22.48
N ARG A 170 -0.64 -9.05 -23.22
CA ARG A 170 0.46 -8.11 -23.47
C ARG A 170 0.55 -7.07 -22.38
N ALA A 171 1.76 -6.78 -21.88
CA ALA A 171 2.00 -5.74 -20.90
C ALA A 171 1.77 -4.33 -21.50
N LEU A 172 1.18 -3.43 -20.73
CA LEU A 172 1.18 -2.01 -21.04
C LEU A 172 2.53 -1.40 -20.64
N SER A 173 2.88 -0.24 -21.21
CA SER A 173 4.12 0.45 -20.86
C SER A 173 4.08 1.01 -19.44
N TYR A 174 5.21 1.55 -18.97
CA TYR A 174 5.29 2.23 -17.67
C TYR A 174 4.35 3.42 -17.51
N ASN A 175 3.79 3.95 -18.61
CA ASN A 175 2.68 4.90 -18.57
C ASN A 175 1.32 4.23 -18.35
N ASP A 176 1.30 2.91 -18.22
CA ASP A 176 0.18 2.03 -17.89
C ASP A 176 -1.00 2.04 -18.87
N LYS A 177 -1.03 2.95 -19.82
CA LYS A 177 -2.17 3.12 -20.74
C LYS A 177 -1.99 2.41 -22.06
N TYR A 178 -0.76 2.35 -22.56
CA TYR A 178 -0.46 1.91 -23.92
C TYR A 178 0.55 0.77 -23.91
N ASP A 179 0.43 -0.15 -24.85
CA ASP A 179 1.53 -1.09 -25.10
C ASP A 179 2.74 -0.38 -25.74
N ALA A 180 3.90 -1.02 -25.69
CA ALA A 180 5.14 -0.41 -26.15
C ALA A 180 5.10 -0.02 -27.65
N ALA A 181 4.39 -0.79 -28.48
CA ALA A 181 4.24 -0.47 -29.90
C ALA A 181 3.43 0.82 -30.13
N SER A 182 2.26 0.91 -29.50
CA SER A 182 1.40 2.11 -29.58
C SER A 182 2.08 3.35 -29.00
N LEU A 183 2.87 3.18 -27.93
CA LEU A 183 3.63 4.30 -27.35
C LEU A 183 4.78 4.75 -28.27
N ALA A 184 5.44 3.81 -28.97
CA ALA A 184 6.47 4.11 -29.95
C ALA A 184 5.93 4.95 -31.12
N GLU A 185 4.67 4.72 -31.54
CA GLU A 185 4.02 5.50 -32.57
C GLU A 185 3.75 6.95 -32.15
N ARG A 186 3.42 7.14 -30.87
CA ARG A 186 3.07 8.46 -30.30
C ARG A 186 4.30 9.29 -29.90
N THR A 187 5.47 8.68 -29.77
CA THR A 187 6.67 9.38 -29.32
C THR A 187 7.42 10.05 -30.49
N THR A 188 7.82 11.30 -30.29
CA THR A 188 8.62 12.07 -31.25
C THR A 188 10.13 11.90 -31.04
N ASN A 189 10.55 11.42 -29.87
CA ASN A 189 11.96 11.22 -29.57
C ASN A 189 12.47 9.92 -30.20
N PRO A 190 13.46 9.99 -31.14
CA PRO A 190 13.92 8.82 -31.87
C PRO A 190 14.61 7.75 -30.99
N LEU A 191 15.31 8.15 -29.93
CA LEU A 191 15.95 7.20 -28.99
C LEU A 191 14.89 6.44 -28.18
N THR A 192 13.94 7.16 -27.62
CA THR A 192 12.82 6.54 -26.88
C THR A 192 12.00 5.63 -27.79
N LYS A 193 11.75 6.05 -29.04
CA LYS A 193 11.07 5.23 -30.04
C LYS A 193 11.79 3.92 -30.32
N ALA A 194 13.11 3.96 -30.48
CA ALA A 194 13.91 2.76 -30.72
C ALA A 194 13.86 1.78 -29.54
N VAL A 195 13.92 2.25 -28.30
CA VAL A 195 13.79 1.42 -27.08
C VAL A 195 12.43 0.77 -27.04
N LEU A 196 11.35 1.52 -27.20
CA LEU A 196 9.97 1.00 -27.17
C LEU A 196 9.71 -0.03 -28.28
N LEU A 197 10.25 0.17 -29.48
CA LEU A 197 10.16 -0.82 -30.56
C LEU A 197 10.94 -2.10 -30.27
N ALA A 198 12.06 -2.02 -29.55
CA ALA A 198 12.79 -3.19 -29.08
C ALA A 198 11.99 -3.96 -28.01
N GLU A 199 11.39 -3.26 -27.05
CA GLU A 199 10.50 -3.86 -26.05
C GLU A 199 9.28 -4.54 -26.70
N ALA A 200 8.64 -3.89 -27.66
CA ALA A 200 7.50 -4.45 -28.38
C ALA A 200 7.82 -5.74 -29.15
N LYS A 201 9.07 -5.94 -29.57
CA LYS A 201 9.52 -7.20 -30.19
C LYS A 201 9.75 -8.32 -29.18
N ASN A 202 10.20 -7.97 -27.96
CA ASN A 202 10.48 -8.96 -26.91
C ASN A 202 9.21 -9.44 -26.19
N ASN A 203 8.11 -8.70 -26.31
CA ASN A 203 6.81 -9.00 -25.66
C ASN A 203 5.82 -9.71 -26.62
N LYS A 204 6.28 -10.18 -27.76
CA LYS A 204 5.54 -11.06 -28.67
C LYS A 204 5.89 -12.52 -28.41
#